data_0c88eeb00e57949352bc4527d2de4417
#
_entry.id   0c88eeb00e57949352bc4527d2de4417
#
_cell.length_a   1.000
_cell.length_b   1.000
_cell.length_c   1.000
_cell.angle_alpha   90.00
_cell.angle_beta   90.00
_cell.angle_gamma   90.00
#
_symmetry.space_group_name_H-M   'P 1'
#
loop_
_entity.id
_entity.type
_entity.pdbx_description
1 polymer ?
#
loop_
_entity_poly.entity_id
_entity_poly.type
_entity_poly.pdbx_seq_one_letter_code
_entity_poly.pdbx_strand_id
1 'polypeptide(L)'
;MKGEGTCMGNVGFRIQGEFDRPPRRLVVAFKGIPVSNIVDNMNRTSCIGRKIRPYNSAPLIGCAFTVKTRPGDNLLLHKAIDLASPGDVIVVDGQGDITNALIGELMITWAQKRGIAGFIINGANRDVGVIKQMTIPVYAVGVTPAGPYKDGPGEISIPISCDGVTVHPGDILVGDDDGIVVINPNDAPEILEKTRKTVAKEAEIMVAIKKGTWDRTWVDAALLEKGCEFIDTTKR
;
A
#
# COMPACT_ATOMS: atom_id res chain seq x y z
N MET A 1 -17.22 -39.00 29.11
CA MET A 1 -17.51 -37.73 28.41
C MET A 1 -16.34 -36.80 28.67
N LYS A 2 -15.44 -36.66 27.65
CA LYS A 2 -14.37 -35.68 27.72
C LYS A 2 -14.97 -34.36 27.30
N GLY A 3 -14.99 -33.36 28.19
CA GLY A 3 -15.45 -32.02 27.90
C GLY A 3 -14.59 -31.41 26.82
N GLU A 4 -15.19 -31.03 25.71
CA GLU A 4 -14.61 -30.13 24.74
C GLU A 4 -14.40 -28.77 25.41
N GLY A 5 -13.20 -28.56 25.96
CA GLY A 5 -12.78 -27.25 26.41
C GLY A 5 -12.74 -26.34 25.20
N THR A 6 -13.74 -25.47 25.09
CA THR A 6 -13.68 -24.31 24.19
C THR A 6 -12.40 -23.54 24.52
N CYS A 7 -11.37 -23.71 23.71
CA CYS A 7 -10.17 -22.90 23.79
C CYS A 7 -10.60 -21.46 23.48
N MET A 8 -10.85 -20.66 24.51
CA MET A 8 -11.02 -19.21 24.37
C MET A 8 -9.69 -18.66 23.87
N GLY A 9 -9.59 -18.44 22.56
CA GLY A 9 -8.42 -17.85 21.95
C GLY A 9 -8.08 -16.53 22.64
N ASN A 10 -6.79 -16.26 22.82
CA ASN A 10 -6.31 -15.02 23.42
C ASN A 10 -6.52 -13.86 22.44
N VAL A 11 -7.72 -13.28 22.44
CA VAL A 11 -8.12 -12.18 21.55
C VAL A 11 -7.13 -11.01 21.72
N GLY A 12 -6.60 -10.50 20.59
CA GLY A 12 -5.61 -9.42 20.60
C GLY A 12 -4.15 -9.91 20.74
N PHE A 13 -3.92 -11.22 20.93
CA PHE A 13 -2.56 -11.78 20.97
C PHE A 13 -2.53 -13.19 20.37
N ARG A 14 -2.66 -13.25 19.04
CA ARG A 14 -2.71 -14.52 18.32
C ARG A 14 -2.18 -14.39 16.89
N ILE A 15 -1.80 -15.52 16.33
CA ILE A 15 -1.36 -15.65 14.95
C ILE A 15 -2.38 -16.51 14.24
N GLN A 16 -3.08 -15.95 13.26
CA GLN A 16 -3.93 -16.74 12.39
C GLN A 16 -3.07 -17.51 11.39
N GLY A 17 -3.57 -18.66 10.98
CA GLY A 17 -2.87 -19.55 10.07
C GLY A 17 -2.76 -19.02 8.64
N GLU A 18 -2.77 -19.95 7.69
CA GLU A 18 -2.67 -19.61 6.27
C GLU A 18 -3.90 -18.87 5.76
N PHE A 19 -3.69 -18.04 4.75
CA PHE A 19 -4.71 -17.34 3.98
C PHE A 19 -4.45 -17.53 2.47
N ASP A 20 -5.50 -17.33 1.67
CA ASP A 20 -5.41 -17.48 0.23
C ASP A 20 -4.62 -16.33 -0.39
N ARG A 21 -3.50 -16.67 -1.04
CA ARG A 21 -2.71 -15.70 -1.82
C ARG A 21 -3.17 -15.70 -3.27
N PRO A 22 -3.32 -14.51 -3.89
CA PRO A 22 -3.61 -14.43 -5.31
C PRO A 22 -2.49 -15.07 -6.13
N PRO A 23 -2.80 -15.63 -7.31
CA PRO A 23 -1.77 -16.17 -8.19
C PRO A 23 -0.69 -15.13 -8.49
N ARG A 24 0.58 -15.47 -8.32
CA ARG A 24 1.71 -14.55 -8.53
C ARG A 24 1.66 -13.84 -9.88
N ARG A 25 1.20 -14.54 -10.93
CA ARG A 25 1.02 -13.94 -12.27
C ARG A 25 0.07 -12.75 -12.27
N LEU A 26 -0.98 -12.79 -11.44
CA LEU A 26 -1.94 -11.70 -11.33
C LEU A 26 -1.33 -10.49 -10.60
N VAL A 27 -0.62 -10.74 -9.50
CA VAL A 27 0.10 -9.68 -8.76
C VAL A 27 1.10 -8.97 -9.68
N VAL A 28 1.99 -9.74 -10.33
CA VAL A 28 3.05 -9.19 -11.19
C VAL A 28 2.50 -8.48 -12.43
N ALA A 29 1.26 -8.78 -12.85
CA ALA A 29 0.64 -8.13 -13.99
C ALA A 29 0.41 -6.61 -13.81
N PHE A 30 0.44 -6.11 -12.57
CA PHE A 30 0.37 -4.68 -12.25
C PHE A 30 1.74 -3.99 -12.24
N LYS A 31 2.83 -4.73 -12.42
CA LYS A 31 4.19 -4.17 -12.38
C LYS A 31 4.37 -3.07 -13.43
N GLY A 32 4.84 -1.90 -12.99
CA GLY A 32 5.12 -0.77 -13.86
C GLY A 32 3.88 0.01 -14.31
N ILE A 33 2.70 -0.32 -13.79
CA ILE A 33 1.49 0.48 -13.99
C ILE A 33 1.47 1.58 -12.92
N PRO A 34 1.33 2.87 -13.30
CA PRO A 34 1.22 3.96 -12.33
C PRO A 34 0.03 3.76 -11.39
N VAL A 35 0.24 4.02 -10.09
CA VAL A 35 -0.80 3.89 -9.06
C VAL A 35 -2.00 4.79 -9.38
N SER A 36 -1.76 6.01 -9.86
CA SER A 36 -2.82 6.95 -10.27
C SER A 36 -3.77 6.36 -11.31
N ASN A 37 -3.25 5.67 -12.33
CA ASN A 37 -4.07 5.02 -13.35
C ASN A 37 -4.91 3.86 -12.79
N ILE A 38 -4.37 3.11 -11.82
CA ILE A 38 -5.12 2.05 -11.15
C ILE A 38 -6.28 2.66 -10.37
N VAL A 39 -5.99 3.67 -9.56
CA VAL A 39 -6.95 4.36 -8.68
C VAL A 39 -8.07 5.02 -9.47
N ASP A 40 -7.79 5.62 -10.61
CA ASP A 40 -8.80 6.21 -11.50
C ASP A 40 -9.81 5.16 -12.01
N ASN A 41 -9.37 3.92 -12.19
CA ASN A 41 -10.23 2.80 -12.58
C ASN A 41 -10.88 2.08 -11.38
N MET A 42 -10.66 2.59 -10.15
CA MET A 42 -11.26 2.14 -8.89
C MET A 42 -12.14 3.23 -8.25
N ASN A 43 -12.71 4.13 -9.04
CA ASN A 43 -13.52 5.26 -8.57
C ASN A 43 -12.81 6.13 -7.51
N ARG A 44 -11.48 6.17 -7.50
CA ARG A 44 -10.62 6.92 -6.56
C ARG A 44 -10.80 6.47 -5.10
N THR A 45 -11.09 5.19 -4.91
CA THR A 45 -11.20 4.55 -3.60
C THR A 45 -10.00 3.65 -3.31
N SER A 46 -9.91 3.14 -2.09
CA SER A 46 -8.90 2.15 -1.68
C SER A 46 -7.44 2.61 -1.75
N CYS A 47 -7.21 3.93 -1.70
CA CYS A 47 -5.86 4.49 -1.53
C CYS A 47 -5.53 4.59 -0.05
N ILE A 48 -4.40 4.04 0.37
CA ILE A 48 -3.88 4.26 1.73
C ILE A 48 -3.63 5.76 1.93
N GLY A 49 -3.99 6.26 3.10
CA GLY A 49 -4.00 7.68 3.41
C GLY A 49 -2.63 8.36 3.27
N ARG A 50 -2.67 9.69 3.15
CA ARG A 50 -1.50 10.52 2.82
C ARG A 50 -0.43 10.61 3.91
N LYS A 51 -0.69 10.09 5.10
CA LYS A 51 0.32 10.08 6.18
C LYS A 51 1.43 9.08 5.90
N ILE A 52 1.11 7.97 5.20
CA ILE A 52 2.09 6.94 4.86
C ILE A 52 2.81 7.34 3.57
N ARG A 53 4.14 7.53 3.65
CA ARG A 53 4.98 8.04 2.58
C ARG A 53 6.10 7.06 2.23
N PRO A 54 6.58 7.03 0.97
CA PRO A 54 7.75 6.27 0.60
C PRO A 54 9.02 6.86 1.22
N TYR A 55 9.91 5.99 1.67
CA TYR A 55 11.24 6.35 2.20
C TYR A 55 12.37 6.01 1.22
N ASN A 56 12.04 5.36 0.12
CA ASN A 56 12.90 5.18 -1.06
C ASN A 56 12.01 5.11 -2.32
N SER A 57 12.62 5.16 -3.50
CA SER A 57 11.91 5.12 -4.79
C SER A 57 11.74 3.71 -5.37
N ALA A 58 11.93 2.67 -4.55
CA ALA A 58 11.70 1.31 -4.99
C ALA A 58 10.19 1.06 -5.19
N PRO A 59 9.74 0.52 -6.34
CA PRO A 59 8.33 0.26 -6.59
C PRO A 59 7.82 -0.87 -5.71
N LEU A 60 6.65 -0.67 -5.09
CA LEU A 60 5.98 -1.67 -4.27
C LEU A 60 5.01 -2.50 -5.11
N ILE A 61 5.16 -3.81 -5.05
CA ILE A 61 4.18 -4.74 -5.60
C ILE A 61 4.24 -6.07 -4.86
N GLY A 62 3.11 -6.56 -4.36
CA GLY A 62 3.06 -7.84 -3.65
C GLY A 62 1.70 -8.16 -3.07
N CYS A 63 1.66 -9.26 -2.33
CA CYS A 63 0.51 -9.74 -1.60
C CYS A 63 0.56 -9.25 -0.15
N ALA A 64 -0.54 -8.74 0.39
CA ALA A 64 -0.61 -8.23 1.75
C ALA A 64 -0.44 -9.35 2.79
N PHE A 65 0.55 -9.20 3.65
CA PHE A 65 0.75 -9.97 4.89
C PHE A 65 0.56 -9.02 6.07
N THR A 66 -0.57 -9.13 6.76
CA THR A 66 -1.03 -8.13 7.71
C THR A 66 -0.57 -8.41 9.15
N VAL A 67 -0.21 -7.35 9.86
CA VAL A 67 0.21 -7.38 11.26
C VAL A 67 -0.48 -6.25 12.02
N LYS A 68 -1.12 -6.55 13.11
CA LYS A 68 -1.59 -5.56 14.08
C LYS A 68 -0.71 -5.61 15.32
N THR A 69 -0.26 -4.45 15.78
CA THR A 69 0.59 -4.38 16.97
C THR A 69 0.15 -3.27 17.91
N ARG A 70 0.49 -3.40 19.18
CA ARG A 70 0.40 -2.28 20.12
C ARG A 70 1.31 -1.15 19.62
N PRO A 71 0.91 0.13 19.78
CA PRO A 71 1.78 1.26 19.47
C PRO A 71 3.18 1.11 20.07
N GLY A 72 4.22 1.35 19.28
CA GLY A 72 5.60 1.27 19.71
C GLY A 72 6.17 -0.13 19.96
N ASP A 73 5.43 -1.21 19.69
CA ASP A 73 5.88 -2.60 19.89
C ASP A 73 6.08 -3.33 18.56
N ASN A 74 7.17 -4.10 18.42
CA ASN A 74 7.46 -4.82 17.19
C ASN A 74 7.66 -6.34 17.33
N LEU A 75 7.25 -6.94 18.46
CA LEU A 75 7.42 -8.38 18.65
C LEU A 75 6.73 -9.18 17.53
N LEU A 76 5.46 -8.86 17.23
CA LEU A 76 4.70 -9.54 16.19
C LEU A 76 5.25 -9.26 14.78
N LEU A 77 5.84 -8.08 14.55
CA LEU A 77 6.50 -7.76 13.29
C LEU A 77 7.76 -8.61 13.06
N HIS A 78 8.54 -8.87 14.09
CA HIS A 78 9.65 -9.84 14.01
C HIS A 78 9.13 -11.21 13.58
N LYS A 79 8.06 -11.70 14.21
CA LYS A 79 7.47 -12.99 13.87
C LYS A 79 6.86 -13.00 12.46
N ALA A 80 6.25 -11.88 12.03
CA ALA A 80 5.70 -11.74 10.69
C ALA A 80 6.77 -11.91 9.60
N ILE A 81 7.98 -11.35 9.80
CA ILE A 81 9.08 -11.53 8.86
C ILE A 81 9.46 -13.02 8.71
N ASP A 82 9.35 -13.81 9.79
CA ASP A 82 9.63 -15.25 9.73
C ASP A 82 8.53 -16.06 9.02
N LEU A 83 7.28 -15.60 9.10
CA LEU A 83 6.11 -16.32 8.56
C LEU A 83 5.76 -15.94 7.12
N ALA A 84 6.05 -14.71 6.73
CA ALA A 84 5.73 -14.22 5.40
C ALA A 84 6.51 -14.97 4.32
N SER A 85 5.88 -15.13 3.17
CA SER A 85 6.43 -15.82 2.00
C SER A 85 7.14 -14.83 1.05
N PRO A 86 8.07 -15.31 0.20
CA PRO A 86 8.66 -14.47 -0.84
C PRO A 86 7.60 -13.83 -1.74
N GLY A 87 7.65 -12.52 -1.89
CA GLY A 87 6.68 -11.73 -2.65
C GLY A 87 5.55 -11.14 -1.81
N ASP A 88 5.47 -11.43 -0.51
CA ASP A 88 4.57 -10.75 0.39
C ASP A 88 5.08 -9.33 0.73
N VAL A 89 4.14 -8.41 0.90
CA VAL A 89 4.37 -7.08 1.50
C VAL A 89 3.83 -7.11 2.92
N ILE A 90 4.68 -6.82 3.89
CA ILE A 90 4.27 -6.78 5.30
C ILE A 90 3.62 -5.43 5.58
N VAL A 91 2.32 -5.46 5.94
CA VAL A 91 1.54 -4.28 6.29
C VAL A 91 1.29 -4.26 7.80
N VAL A 92 1.72 -3.20 8.46
CA VAL A 92 1.67 -3.08 9.92
C VAL A 92 0.69 -2.00 10.33
N ASP A 93 -0.33 -2.37 11.09
CA ASP A 93 -1.18 -1.44 11.82
C ASP A 93 -0.56 -1.16 13.20
N GLY A 94 0.26 -0.12 13.28
CA GLY A 94 0.80 0.46 14.51
C GLY A 94 0.01 1.68 14.97
N GLN A 95 -1.23 1.85 14.47
CA GLN A 95 -2.18 2.92 14.82
C GLN A 95 -1.67 4.35 14.52
N GLY A 96 -0.71 4.48 13.59
CA GLY A 96 -0.11 5.77 13.23
C GLY A 96 0.82 6.34 14.31
N ASP A 97 1.15 5.58 15.34
CA ASP A 97 2.05 6.02 16.40
C ASP A 97 3.49 6.18 15.89
N ILE A 98 4.12 7.30 16.21
CA ILE A 98 5.48 7.63 15.80
C ILE A 98 6.44 7.82 16.99
N THR A 99 6.02 7.45 18.18
CA THR A 99 6.88 7.58 19.39
C THR A 99 8.04 6.60 19.36
N ASN A 100 7.82 5.38 18.86
CA ASN A 100 8.84 4.35 18.72
C ASN A 100 8.86 3.78 17.30
N ALA A 101 10.06 3.57 16.76
CA ALA A 101 10.24 2.98 15.45
C ALA A 101 9.93 1.47 15.47
N LEU A 102 9.00 1.03 14.63
CA LEU A 102 8.63 -0.39 14.51
C LEU A 102 9.64 -1.20 13.70
N ILE A 103 10.35 -0.54 12.77
CA ILE A 103 11.28 -1.20 11.84
C ILE A 103 12.51 -0.33 11.58
N GLY A 104 13.63 -0.97 11.26
CA GLY A 104 14.88 -0.33 10.89
C GLY A 104 15.75 -1.26 10.03
N GLU A 105 16.99 -0.84 9.76
CA GLU A 105 17.93 -1.48 8.83
C GLU A 105 18.04 -3.00 9.02
N LEU A 106 18.28 -3.50 10.23
CA LEU A 106 18.51 -4.93 10.47
C LEU A 106 17.31 -5.79 10.06
N MET A 107 16.09 -5.35 10.41
CA MET A 107 14.87 -6.10 10.10
C MET A 107 14.58 -6.07 8.61
N ILE A 108 14.76 -4.93 7.95
CA ILE A 108 14.54 -4.76 6.51
C ILE A 108 15.54 -5.61 5.72
N THR A 109 16.82 -5.58 6.10
CA THR A 109 17.87 -6.37 5.46
C THR A 109 17.58 -7.87 5.58
N TRP A 110 17.14 -8.33 6.75
CA TRP A 110 16.73 -9.73 6.95
C TRP A 110 15.51 -10.10 6.09
N ALA A 111 14.49 -9.26 6.07
CA ALA A 111 13.30 -9.46 5.25
C ALA A 111 13.63 -9.52 3.74
N GLN A 112 14.52 -8.64 3.28
CA GLN A 112 15.00 -8.66 1.90
C GLN A 112 15.71 -9.97 1.56
N LYS A 113 16.52 -10.50 2.47
CA LYS A 113 17.17 -11.81 2.31
C LYS A 113 16.16 -12.95 2.20
N ARG A 114 15.00 -12.82 2.84
CA ARG A 114 13.89 -13.79 2.78
C ARG A 114 12.98 -13.60 1.55
N GLY A 115 13.23 -12.59 0.73
CA GLY A 115 12.45 -12.32 -0.48
C GLY A 115 11.14 -11.57 -0.24
N ILE A 116 10.99 -10.92 0.92
CA ILE A 116 9.85 -10.02 1.20
C ILE A 116 9.88 -8.86 0.21
N ALA A 117 8.71 -8.52 -0.33
CA ALA A 117 8.57 -7.55 -1.41
C ALA A 117 8.53 -6.09 -0.94
N GLY A 118 8.25 -5.84 0.34
CA GLY A 118 8.20 -4.47 0.86
C GLY A 118 7.53 -4.36 2.23
N PHE A 119 7.50 -3.12 2.73
CA PHE A 119 6.87 -2.78 4.00
C PHE A 119 5.97 -1.56 3.88
N ILE A 120 4.81 -1.63 4.52
CA ILE A 120 3.89 -0.53 4.76
C ILE A 120 3.67 -0.44 6.26
N ILE A 121 4.17 0.63 6.89
CA ILE A 121 4.19 0.80 8.34
C ILE A 121 3.27 1.96 8.73
N ASN A 122 2.07 1.65 9.20
CA ASN A 122 1.22 2.66 9.84
C ASN A 122 1.79 2.98 11.24
N GLY A 123 2.94 3.62 11.25
CA GLY A 123 3.80 3.92 12.38
C GLY A 123 5.12 4.53 11.94
N ALA A 124 6.14 4.52 12.82
CA ALA A 124 7.46 5.06 12.51
C ALA A 124 8.47 3.99 12.08
N ASN A 125 9.45 4.44 11.28
CA ASN A 125 10.68 3.71 10.99
C ASN A 125 11.90 4.43 11.59
N ARG A 126 13.10 3.82 11.48
CA ARG A 126 14.40 4.46 11.76
C ARG A 126 15.43 4.04 10.72
N ASP A 127 16.66 4.54 10.85
CA ASP A 127 17.80 4.24 9.96
C ASP A 127 17.54 4.70 8.49
N VAL A 128 16.82 5.82 8.33
CA VAL A 128 16.33 6.33 7.03
C VAL A 128 17.46 6.59 6.04
N GLY A 129 18.63 6.99 6.51
CA GLY A 129 19.81 7.19 5.64
C GLY A 129 20.20 5.93 4.87
N VAL A 130 20.07 4.77 5.49
CA VAL A 130 20.32 3.46 4.88
C VAL A 130 19.11 3.02 4.04
N ILE A 131 17.88 3.18 4.57
CA ILE A 131 16.65 2.79 3.86
C ILE A 131 16.55 3.46 2.48
N LYS A 132 16.96 4.71 2.36
CA LYS A 132 16.99 5.45 1.08
C LYS A 132 17.83 4.79 0.00
N GLN A 133 18.80 3.96 0.36
CA GLN A 133 19.69 3.25 -0.56
C GLN A 133 19.26 1.81 -0.82
N MET A 134 18.25 1.32 -0.10
CA MET A 134 17.74 -0.05 -0.26
C MET A 134 16.87 -0.20 -1.49
N THR A 135 16.82 -1.41 -2.03
CA THR A 135 15.99 -1.77 -3.20
C THR A 135 14.64 -2.38 -2.80
N ILE A 136 14.42 -2.63 -1.52
CA ILE A 136 13.13 -3.04 -0.96
C ILE A 136 12.33 -1.79 -0.59
N PRO A 137 11.08 -1.64 -1.09
CA PRO A 137 10.27 -0.46 -0.79
C PRO A 137 9.84 -0.42 0.67
N VAL A 138 9.94 0.76 1.27
CA VAL A 138 9.52 1.03 2.64
C VAL A 138 8.66 2.27 2.67
N TYR A 139 7.44 2.13 3.16
CA TYR A 139 6.49 3.21 3.40
C TYR A 139 6.18 3.30 4.89
N ALA A 140 6.11 4.51 5.43
CA ALA A 140 5.82 4.74 6.85
C ALA A 140 5.17 6.12 7.08
N VAL A 141 4.56 6.29 8.27
CA VAL A 141 4.00 7.57 8.71
C VAL A 141 5.10 8.54 9.13
N GLY A 142 6.14 8.06 9.81
CA GLY A 142 7.15 8.93 10.38
C GLY A 142 8.48 8.27 10.66
N VAL A 143 9.36 9.04 11.27
CA VAL A 143 10.73 8.64 11.66
C VAL A 143 10.97 9.01 13.10
N THR A 144 11.57 8.10 13.87
CA THR A 144 12.05 8.38 15.22
C THR A 144 13.29 7.52 15.54
N PRO A 145 14.28 8.02 16.26
CA PRO A 145 15.40 7.21 16.71
C PRO A 145 15.05 6.27 17.86
N ALA A 146 13.91 6.51 18.56
CA ALA A 146 13.50 5.69 19.69
C ALA A 146 13.19 4.24 19.24
N GLY A 147 13.85 3.28 19.90
CA GLY A 147 13.66 1.85 19.61
C GLY A 147 12.32 1.33 20.14
N PRO A 148 11.82 0.20 19.57
CA PRO A 148 10.54 -0.38 19.94
C PRO A 148 10.61 -1.21 21.22
N TYR A 149 9.44 -1.42 21.84
CA TYR A 149 9.22 -2.50 22.81
C TYR A 149 9.10 -3.85 22.08
N LYS A 150 9.20 -4.96 22.82
CA LYS A 150 9.12 -6.35 22.30
C LYS A 150 8.29 -7.24 23.22
N ASP A 151 7.17 -6.73 23.67
CA ASP A 151 6.34 -7.37 24.69
C ASP A 151 4.98 -7.83 24.13
N GLY A 152 4.58 -7.33 22.95
CA GLY A 152 3.23 -7.47 22.42
C GLY A 152 2.20 -6.65 23.25
N PRO A 153 0.91 -6.89 23.14
CA PRO A 153 0.26 -7.87 22.26
C PRO A 153 0.19 -7.45 20.80
N GLY A 154 -0.49 -8.29 19.97
CA GLY A 154 -0.74 -8.05 18.58
C GLY A 154 -1.28 -9.29 17.87
N GLU A 155 -1.64 -9.15 16.61
CA GLU A 155 -2.21 -10.25 15.81
C GLU A 155 -1.59 -10.27 14.41
N ILE A 156 -1.48 -11.46 13.81
CA ILE A 156 -0.96 -11.66 12.45
C ILE A 156 -2.04 -12.31 11.59
N SER A 157 -2.07 -11.95 10.30
CA SER A 157 -2.99 -12.47 9.27
C SER A 157 -4.46 -12.21 9.60
N ILE A 158 -4.79 -11.03 10.12
CA ILE A 158 -6.15 -10.53 10.32
C ILE A 158 -6.38 -9.30 9.44
N PRO A 159 -7.63 -8.93 9.12
CA PRO A 159 -7.93 -7.62 8.54
C PRO A 159 -7.46 -6.50 9.48
N ILE A 160 -6.80 -5.50 8.92
CA ILE A 160 -6.28 -4.35 9.66
C ILE A 160 -6.74 -3.03 9.03
N SER A 161 -6.63 -1.94 9.79
CA SER A 161 -6.79 -0.59 9.26
C SER A 161 -5.43 0.03 9.00
N CYS A 162 -5.23 0.58 7.80
CA CYS A 162 -4.00 1.24 7.42
C CYS A 162 -4.32 2.63 6.87
N ASP A 163 -4.16 3.66 7.72
CA ASP A 163 -4.49 5.08 7.45
C ASP A 163 -5.80 5.28 6.66
N GLY A 164 -6.90 4.71 7.19
CA GLY A 164 -8.25 4.87 6.66
C GLY A 164 -8.71 3.81 5.67
N VAL A 165 -7.85 2.88 5.28
CA VAL A 165 -8.20 1.76 4.39
C VAL A 165 -8.11 0.44 5.13
N THR A 166 -9.11 -0.42 4.94
CA THR A 166 -9.02 -1.82 5.40
C THR A 166 -8.14 -2.61 4.45
N VAL A 167 -7.18 -3.33 4.99
CA VAL A 167 -6.32 -4.26 4.26
C VAL A 167 -6.56 -5.66 4.79
N HIS A 168 -6.93 -6.56 3.88
CA HIS A 168 -7.10 -7.98 4.22
C HIS A 168 -5.82 -8.77 3.88
N PRO A 169 -5.51 -9.84 4.62
CA PRO A 169 -4.52 -10.79 4.17
C PRO A 169 -4.86 -11.27 2.75
N GLY A 170 -3.89 -11.24 1.84
CA GLY A 170 -4.13 -11.64 0.45
C GLY A 170 -4.44 -10.51 -0.54
N ASP A 171 -4.78 -9.31 -0.09
CA ASP A 171 -4.97 -8.16 -0.98
C ASP A 171 -3.71 -7.89 -1.82
N ILE A 172 -3.89 -7.43 -3.06
CA ILE A 172 -2.80 -7.00 -3.92
C ILE A 172 -2.48 -5.54 -3.61
N LEU A 173 -1.20 -5.28 -3.37
CA LEU A 173 -0.68 -3.95 -3.04
C LEU A 173 0.20 -3.47 -4.18
N VAL A 174 -0.08 -2.26 -4.66
CA VAL A 174 0.76 -1.56 -5.64
C VAL A 174 1.07 -0.17 -5.10
N GLY A 175 2.34 0.22 -5.15
CA GLY A 175 2.78 1.51 -4.63
C GLY A 175 3.91 2.11 -5.47
N ASP A 176 3.89 3.44 -5.56
CA ASP A 176 4.91 4.30 -6.18
C ASP A 176 5.08 5.59 -5.36
N ASP A 177 5.71 6.61 -5.93
CA ASP A 177 5.95 7.89 -5.24
C ASP A 177 4.66 8.66 -4.92
N ASP A 178 3.55 8.38 -5.61
CA ASP A 178 2.24 9.01 -5.37
C ASP A 178 1.52 8.39 -4.15
N GLY A 179 1.79 7.11 -3.86
CA GLY A 179 1.16 6.42 -2.74
C GLY A 179 0.94 4.93 -2.98
N ILE A 180 -0.05 4.38 -2.30
CA ILE A 180 -0.34 2.95 -2.30
C ILE A 180 -1.83 2.71 -2.57
N VAL A 181 -2.14 1.76 -3.43
CA VAL A 181 -3.49 1.25 -3.65
C VAL A 181 -3.63 -0.19 -3.18
N VAL A 182 -4.78 -0.49 -2.59
CA VAL A 182 -5.18 -1.84 -2.12
C VAL A 182 -6.22 -2.39 -3.07
N ILE A 183 -5.96 -3.55 -3.65
CA ILE A 183 -6.81 -4.18 -4.65
C ILE A 183 -7.27 -5.55 -4.15
N ASN A 184 -8.58 -5.74 -4.06
CA ASN A 184 -9.13 -7.06 -3.78
C ASN A 184 -8.78 -8.02 -4.94
N PRO A 185 -8.24 -9.21 -4.68
CA PRO A 185 -7.87 -10.16 -5.73
C PRO A 185 -9.01 -10.56 -6.67
N ASN A 186 -10.25 -10.56 -6.20
CA ASN A 186 -11.42 -10.89 -7.03
C ASN A 186 -11.71 -9.82 -8.10
N ASP A 187 -11.43 -8.55 -7.79
CA ASP A 187 -11.67 -7.42 -8.69
C ASP A 187 -10.45 -7.15 -9.60
N ALA A 188 -9.28 -7.68 -9.22
CA ALA A 188 -8.02 -7.39 -9.88
C ALA A 188 -7.98 -7.65 -11.40
N PRO A 189 -8.58 -8.72 -11.96
CA PRO A 189 -8.60 -8.94 -13.41
C PRO A 189 -9.30 -7.82 -14.17
N GLU A 190 -10.46 -7.39 -13.69
CA GLU A 190 -11.24 -6.32 -14.31
C GLU A 190 -10.52 -4.97 -14.21
N ILE A 191 -10.00 -4.65 -13.02
CA ILE A 191 -9.23 -3.42 -12.79
C ILE A 191 -8.02 -3.38 -13.71
N LEU A 192 -7.29 -4.48 -13.85
CA LEU A 192 -6.11 -4.58 -14.70
C LEU A 192 -6.45 -4.31 -16.18
N GLU A 193 -7.55 -4.88 -16.68
CA GLU A 193 -7.99 -4.67 -18.06
C GLU A 193 -8.33 -3.21 -18.33
N LYS A 194 -9.14 -2.60 -17.45
CA LYS A 194 -9.53 -1.18 -17.54
C LYS A 194 -8.30 -0.26 -17.48
N THR A 195 -7.40 -0.52 -16.53
CA THR A 195 -6.22 0.30 -16.34
C THR A 195 -5.27 0.24 -17.54
N ARG A 196 -5.08 -0.92 -18.15
CA ARG A 196 -4.27 -1.04 -19.36
C ARG A 196 -4.83 -0.21 -20.52
N LYS A 197 -6.17 -0.16 -20.68
CA LYS A 197 -6.82 0.69 -21.68
C LYS A 197 -6.56 2.18 -21.39
N THR A 198 -6.64 2.59 -20.12
CA THR A 198 -6.34 3.96 -19.70
C THR A 198 -4.89 4.33 -20.02
N VAL A 199 -3.93 3.50 -19.65
CA VAL A 199 -2.49 3.73 -19.90
C VAL A 199 -2.21 3.84 -21.41
N ALA A 200 -2.82 2.98 -22.24
CA ALA A 200 -2.67 3.04 -23.70
C ALA A 200 -3.20 4.37 -24.28
N LYS A 201 -4.39 4.79 -23.83
CA LYS A 201 -5.00 6.07 -24.26
C LYS A 201 -4.14 7.27 -23.82
N GLU A 202 -3.59 7.26 -22.61
CA GLU A 202 -2.71 8.33 -22.15
C GLU A 202 -1.40 8.39 -22.93
N ALA A 203 -0.85 7.25 -23.34
CA ALA A 203 0.32 7.21 -24.21
C ALA A 203 0.04 7.89 -25.57
N GLU A 204 -1.14 7.68 -26.16
CA GLU A 204 -1.56 8.37 -27.39
C GLU A 204 -1.70 9.88 -27.18
N ILE A 205 -2.31 10.28 -26.05
CA ILE A 205 -2.43 11.70 -25.68
C ILE A 205 -1.05 12.33 -25.52
N MET A 206 -0.11 11.67 -24.85
CA MET A 206 1.26 12.16 -24.69
C MET A 206 1.98 12.36 -26.03
N VAL A 207 1.71 11.49 -27.03
CA VAL A 207 2.23 11.68 -28.38
C VAL A 207 1.61 12.92 -29.04
N ALA A 208 0.29 13.11 -28.90
CA ALA A 208 -0.40 14.29 -29.44
C ALA A 208 0.08 15.59 -28.78
N ILE A 209 0.30 15.59 -27.45
CA ILE A 209 0.87 16.73 -26.71
C ILE A 209 2.25 17.10 -27.26
N LYS A 210 3.15 16.13 -27.42
CA LYS A 210 4.51 16.36 -27.95
C LYS A 210 4.51 16.93 -29.36
N LYS A 211 3.46 16.60 -30.16
CA LYS A 211 3.27 17.13 -31.53
C LYS A 211 2.52 18.46 -31.57
N GLY A 212 2.00 18.97 -30.45
CA GLY A 212 1.13 20.15 -30.40
C GLY A 212 -0.24 19.95 -31.07
N THR A 213 -0.70 18.71 -31.20
CA THR A 213 -1.96 18.36 -31.89
C THR A 213 -3.03 17.83 -30.94
N TRP A 214 -2.83 17.97 -29.62
CA TRP A 214 -3.79 17.51 -28.64
C TRP A 214 -5.09 18.31 -28.69
N ASP A 215 -6.19 17.68 -29.07
CA ASP A 215 -7.51 18.30 -29.11
C ASP A 215 -8.01 18.56 -27.68
N ARG A 216 -8.29 19.85 -27.38
CA ARG A 216 -8.78 20.36 -26.10
C ARG A 216 -10.20 20.92 -26.19
N THR A 217 -10.89 20.80 -27.33
CA THR A 217 -12.25 21.37 -27.56
C THR A 217 -13.28 20.87 -26.56
N TRP A 218 -13.07 19.67 -26.02
CA TRP A 218 -13.93 19.09 -25.00
C TRP A 218 -13.97 19.91 -23.69
N VAL A 219 -12.92 20.70 -23.39
CA VAL A 219 -12.85 21.51 -22.13
C VAL A 219 -13.93 22.59 -22.14
N ASP A 220 -13.99 23.38 -23.22
CA ASP A 220 -14.98 24.46 -23.35
C ASP A 220 -16.39 23.89 -23.44
N ALA A 221 -16.58 22.79 -24.17
CA ALA A 221 -17.84 22.08 -24.22
C ALA A 221 -18.33 21.63 -22.84
N ALA A 222 -17.44 21.04 -22.03
CA ALA A 222 -17.77 20.59 -20.68
C ALA A 222 -18.05 21.75 -19.71
N LEU A 223 -17.35 22.89 -19.86
CA LEU A 223 -17.60 24.10 -19.06
C LEU A 223 -18.98 24.68 -19.34
N LEU A 224 -19.34 24.80 -20.62
CA LEU A 224 -20.65 25.29 -21.05
C LEU A 224 -21.78 24.36 -20.58
N GLU A 225 -21.64 23.06 -20.77
CA GLU A 225 -22.61 22.05 -20.30
C GLU A 225 -22.89 22.16 -18.78
N LYS A 226 -21.84 22.48 -17.99
CA LYS A 226 -21.92 22.65 -16.53
C LYS A 226 -22.34 24.06 -16.10
N GLY A 227 -22.66 24.96 -17.03
CA GLY A 227 -23.13 26.29 -16.74
C GLY A 227 -22.02 27.28 -16.29
N CYS A 228 -20.76 27.03 -16.70
CA CYS A 228 -19.67 27.98 -16.42
C CYS A 228 -19.88 29.28 -17.24
N GLU A 229 -19.89 30.44 -16.56
CA GLU A 229 -20.01 31.76 -17.19
C GLU A 229 -18.63 32.30 -17.59
N PHE A 230 -18.48 32.71 -18.86
CA PHE A 230 -17.28 33.38 -19.34
C PHE A 230 -17.51 34.90 -19.20
N ILE A 231 -16.90 35.54 -18.19
CA ILE A 231 -17.05 36.96 -17.92
C ILE A 231 -15.97 37.75 -18.68
N ASP A 232 -16.40 38.54 -19.67
CA ASP A 232 -15.51 39.48 -20.37
C ASP A 232 -15.20 40.69 -19.50
N THR A 233 -14.00 40.73 -18.93
CA THR A 233 -13.54 41.85 -18.08
C THR A 233 -12.96 43.03 -18.87
N THR A 234 -12.88 42.95 -20.20
CA THR A 234 -12.33 44.00 -21.06
C THR A 234 -13.33 45.13 -21.34
N LYS A 235 -14.59 45.00 -20.90
CA LYS A 235 -15.66 45.98 -21.06
C LYS A 235 -15.95 46.78 -19.78
N ARG A 236 -14.96 47.01 -18.93
CA ARG A 236 -15.07 47.96 -17.81
C ARG A 236 -14.41 49.29 -18.11
#